data_bdb3493ec525ad4f56c34ebf4444a958
#
_entry.id   bdb3493ec525ad4f56c34ebf4444a958
#
_cell.length_a   1.000
_cell.length_b   1.000
_cell.length_c   1.000
_cell.angle_alpha   90.00
_cell.angle_beta   90.00
_cell.angle_gamma   90.00
#
_symmetry.space_group_name_H-M   'P 1'
#
loop_
_entity.id
_entity.type
_entity.pdbx_description
1 polymer ?
#
loop_
_entity_poly.entity_id
_entity_poly.type
_entity_poly.pdbx_seq_one_letter_code
_entity_poly.pdbx_strand_id
1 'polypeptide(L)'
;MKNKFYIESYGCAMNFSDSEIVASILNKEGYKLSKNPEEANLILINTCSIRDKAEQTIRKRLKLFSKYKKNTNELKIGILGCMAERLKEKLLIEEKIVDLVVGPDSYRDLPNLINNLKDDKKVINTILSLEETYEDIIPLRINSNGINAYISIMRGCDNMCSFCVVPFTRGRERSRNPYTIVEEAKDLFRKGYREITLLGQNVDSYKWSEKINNKKKLEKNIELKDDIISFANLLEMVAKINSDLRIRFSTSHPKDITKDVLEVIKSNENVCNYIHLPAQSGNSRILKMMNRTYDRDWYLNKVMDIKNILGNECGISSDFIAGFCSETEKEHQDTLSLMDEVIYDYSYMFYYSERPGTLAQKKYDDNITLKTKKRRLSEIINK
;
A
#
# COMPACT_ATOMS: atom_id res chain seq x y z
N MET A 1 -27.07 -21.69 10.41
CA MET A 1 -26.39 -20.75 11.32
C MET A 1 -26.03 -19.50 10.53
N LYS A 2 -26.11 -18.29 11.12
CA LYS A 2 -25.70 -17.06 10.42
C LYS A 2 -24.17 -17.09 10.26
N ASN A 3 -23.66 -17.14 9.02
CA ASN A 3 -22.24 -17.14 8.75
C ASN A 3 -21.61 -15.86 9.30
N LYS A 4 -20.68 -16.01 10.26
CA LYS A 4 -19.91 -14.91 10.86
C LYS A 4 -18.46 -14.98 10.38
N PHE A 5 -17.90 -13.85 10.02
CA PHE A 5 -16.47 -13.75 9.74
C PHE A 5 -15.78 -12.77 10.69
N TYR A 6 -14.52 -13.02 10.95
CA TYR A 6 -13.62 -12.14 11.68
C TYR A 6 -12.45 -11.79 10.78
N ILE A 7 -12.00 -10.54 10.77
CA ILE A 7 -10.89 -10.11 9.95
C ILE A 7 -9.88 -9.30 10.76
N GLU A 8 -8.60 -9.66 10.63
CA GLU A 8 -7.46 -8.91 11.13
C GLU A 8 -6.65 -8.34 9.97
N SER A 9 -6.19 -7.10 10.12
CA SER A 9 -5.37 -6.41 9.11
C SER A 9 -4.00 -6.09 9.68
N TYR A 10 -2.95 -6.51 8.99
CA TYR A 10 -1.57 -6.27 9.34
C TYR A 10 -0.83 -5.63 8.16
N GLY A 11 -0.10 -4.56 8.42
CA GLY A 11 0.74 -3.93 7.42
C GLY A 11 0.46 -2.45 7.20
N CYS A 12 0.26 -2.05 5.95
CA CYS A 12 0.06 -0.65 5.57
C CYS A 12 -1.43 -0.28 5.45
N ALA A 13 -1.71 1.01 5.31
CA ALA A 13 -3.06 1.55 5.12
C ALA A 13 -3.83 0.86 3.97
N MET A 14 -3.14 0.47 2.88
CA MET A 14 -3.76 -0.28 1.79
C MET A 14 -4.32 -1.65 2.22
N ASN A 15 -3.67 -2.36 3.17
CA ASN A 15 -4.22 -3.61 3.69
C ASN A 15 -5.49 -3.38 4.52
N PHE A 16 -5.55 -2.27 5.26
CA PHE A 16 -6.78 -1.90 5.98
C PHE A 16 -7.90 -1.57 5.01
N SER A 17 -7.64 -0.75 3.98
CA SER A 17 -8.62 -0.45 2.92
C SER A 17 -9.08 -1.72 2.18
N ASP A 18 -8.15 -2.63 1.86
CA ASP A 18 -8.48 -3.93 1.26
C ASP A 18 -9.40 -4.77 2.18
N SER A 19 -9.18 -4.74 3.48
CA SER A 19 -10.04 -5.47 4.44
C SER A 19 -11.46 -4.91 4.50
N GLU A 20 -11.64 -3.61 4.32
CA GLU A 20 -12.95 -2.97 4.23
C GLU A 20 -13.69 -3.37 2.94
N ILE A 21 -12.97 -3.55 1.83
CA ILE A 21 -13.50 -4.10 0.57
C ILE A 21 -13.94 -5.55 0.77
N VAL A 22 -13.08 -6.39 1.36
CA VAL A 22 -13.39 -7.80 1.68
C VAL A 22 -14.61 -7.91 2.56
N ALA A 23 -14.71 -7.07 3.60
CA ALA A 23 -15.85 -7.06 4.48
C ALA A 23 -17.15 -6.67 3.76
N SER A 24 -17.08 -5.71 2.82
CA SER A 24 -18.22 -5.34 2.00
C SER A 24 -18.69 -6.49 1.11
N ILE A 25 -17.75 -7.19 0.44
CA ILE A 25 -18.05 -8.35 -0.41
C ILE A 25 -18.77 -9.43 0.42
N LEU A 26 -18.19 -9.81 1.56
CA LEU A 26 -18.77 -10.86 2.40
C LEU A 26 -20.11 -10.45 3.03
N ASN A 27 -20.26 -9.17 3.37
CA ASN A 27 -21.53 -8.68 3.91
C ASN A 27 -22.68 -8.75 2.88
N LYS A 28 -22.40 -8.44 1.60
CA LYS A 28 -23.35 -8.61 0.50
C LYS A 28 -23.82 -10.07 0.34
N GLU A 29 -22.95 -11.02 0.63
CA GLU A 29 -23.25 -12.47 0.60
C GLU A 29 -23.87 -12.99 1.92
N GLY A 30 -24.29 -12.08 2.80
CA GLY A 30 -24.99 -12.42 4.04
C GLY A 30 -24.09 -12.82 5.21
N TYR A 31 -22.76 -12.74 5.08
CA TYR A 31 -21.86 -12.91 6.21
C TYR A 31 -21.90 -11.69 7.13
N LYS A 32 -21.84 -11.93 8.45
CA LYS A 32 -21.81 -10.86 9.45
C LYS A 32 -20.43 -10.73 10.05
N LEU A 33 -19.91 -9.50 10.10
CA LEU A 33 -18.64 -9.19 10.78
C LEU A 33 -18.79 -9.46 12.29
N SER A 34 -17.88 -10.27 12.84
CA SER A 34 -17.75 -10.48 14.29
C SER A 34 -16.62 -9.62 14.84
N LYS A 35 -16.79 -9.17 16.09
CA LYS A 35 -15.72 -8.50 16.85
C LYS A 35 -14.80 -9.52 17.54
N ASN A 36 -15.28 -10.74 17.77
CA ASN A 36 -14.55 -11.78 18.47
C ASN A 36 -14.24 -12.95 17.52
N PRO A 37 -12.98 -13.41 17.43
CA PRO A 37 -12.62 -14.53 16.57
C PRO A 37 -13.29 -15.86 16.98
N GLU A 38 -13.62 -16.02 18.27
CA GLU A 38 -14.26 -17.23 18.81
C GLU A 38 -15.68 -17.44 18.29
N GLU A 39 -16.35 -16.37 17.88
CA GLU A 39 -17.72 -16.41 17.34
C GLU A 39 -17.76 -16.59 15.82
N ALA A 40 -16.61 -16.60 15.16
CA ALA A 40 -16.54 -16.64 13.71
C ALA A 40 -16.44 -18.06 13.16
N ASN A 41 -17.11 -18.30 12.02
CA ASN A 41 -16.95 -19.52 11.23
C ASN A 41 -15.83 -19.35 10.19
N LEU A 42 -15.42 -18.10 9.91
CA LEU A 42 -14.38 -17.74 8.99
C LEU A 42 -13.47 -16.69 9.62
N ILE A 43 -12.19 -16.99 9.76
CA ILE A 43 -11.16 -16.03 10.18
C ILE A 43 -10.31 -15.67 8.98
N LEU A 44 -10.21 -14.38 8.68
CA LEU A 44 -9.39 -13.84 7.60
C LEU A 44 -8.27 -12.97 8.17
N ILE A 45 -7.06 -13.14 7.65
CA ILE A 45 -5.89 -12.35 8.01
C ILE A 45 -5.36 -11.67 6.76
N ASN A 46 -5.59 -10.36 6.65
CA ASN A 46 -5.04 -9.57 5.56
C ASN A 46 -3.66 -9.05 5.93
N THR A 47 -2.65 -9.34 5.11
CA THR A 47 -1.27 -9.13 5.51
C THR A 47 -0.37 -8.59 4.40
N CYS A 48 0.58 -7.76 4.84
CA CYS A 48 1.63 -7.18 4.03
C CYS A 48 2.78 -8.17 3.82
N SER A 49 3.55 -7.98 2.74
CA SER A 49 4.74 -8.75 2.40
C SER A 49 6.05 -7.96 2.52
N ILE A 50 5.98 -6.71 2.97
CA ILE A 50 7.13 -5.79 2.95
C ILE A 50 8.09 -6.05 4.12
N ARG A 51 7.60 -6.56 5.25
CA ARG A 51 8.38 -6.67 6.51
C ARG A 51 8.39 -8.09 7.05
N ASP A 52 9.58 -8.65 7.40
CA ASP A 52 9.72 -9.97 8.03
C ASP A 52 8.94 -10.06 9.34
N LYS A 53 8.97 -8.99 10.13
CA LYS A 53 8.24 -8.93 11.40
C LYS A 53 6.73 -9.15 11.20
N ALA A 54 6.17 -8.71 10.06
CA ALA A 54 4.76 -8.97 9.74
C ALA A 54 4.51 -10.46 9.55
N GLU A 55 5.33 -11.17 8.78
CA GLU A 55 5.20 -12.62 8.58
C GLU A 55 5.32 -13.40 9.91
N GLN A 56 6.30 -13.06 10.74
CA GLN A 56 6.46 -13.68 12.06
C GLN A 56 5.22 -13.45 12.94
N THR A 57 4.65 -12.25 12.89
CA THR A 57 3.42 -11.93 13.62
C THR A 57 2.26 -12.79 13.15
N ILE A 58 2.09 -12.95 11.83
CA ILE A 58 1.05 -13.81 11.27
C ILE A 58 1.21 -15.26 11.71
N ARG A 59 2.43 -15.80 11.65
CA ARG A 59 2.69 -17.19 12.11
C ARG A 59 2.36 -17.38 13.60
N LYS A 60 2.61 -16.38 14.44
CA LYS A 60 2.20 -16.39 15.86
C LYS A 60 0.66 -16.34 15.99
N ARG A 61 -0.03 -15.52 15.19
CA ARG A 61 -1.51 -15.46 15.18
C ARG A 61 -2.12 -16.77 14.74
N LEU A 62 -1.58 -17.42 13.71
CA LEU A 62 -2.02 -18.74 13.24
C LEU A 62 -1.89 -19.80 14.35
N LYS A 63 -0.83 -19.78 15.15
CA LYS A 63 -0.69 -20.67 16.32
C LYS A 63 -1.78 -20.44 17.36
N LEU A 64 -2.21 -19.18 17.56
CA LEU A 64 -3.34 -18.89 18.46
C LEU A 64 -4.64 -19.43 17.87
N PHE A 65 -4.93 -19.16 16.59
CA PHE A 65 -6.15 -19.62 15.93
C PHE A 65 -6.24 -21.15 15.78
N SER A 66 -5.11 -21.85 15.85
CA SER A 66 -5.11 -23.33 15.88
C SER A 66 -5.84 -23.89 17.09
N LYS A 67 -5.86 -23.15 18.21
CA LYS A 67 -6.63 -23.56 19.41
C LYS A 67 -8.13 -23.47 19.15
N TYR A 68 -8.59 -22.42 18.47
CA TYR A 68 -10.01 -22.27 18.12
C TYR A 68 -10.45 -23.33 17.11
N LYS A 69 -9.62 -23.62 16.10
CA LYS A 69 -9.93 -24.62 15.08
C LYS A 69 -10.03 -26.04 15.63
N LYS A 70 -9.27 -26.37 16.69
CA LYS A 70 -9.38 -27.67 17.38
C LYS A 70 -10.72 -27.86 18.10
N ASN A 71 -11.33 -26.76 18.56
CA ASN A 71 -12.58 -26.79 19.29
C ASN A 71 -13.82 -26.74 18.35
N THR A 72 -13.61 -26.36 17.09
CA THR A 72 -14.69 -26.17 16.12
C THR A 72 -14.22 -26.62 14.74
N ASN A 73 -14.58 -27.83 14.32
CA ASN A 73 -14.18 -28.40 13.03
C ASN A 73 -14.67 -27.58 11.81
N GLU A 74 -15.70 -26.73 11.99
CA GLU A 74 -16.27 -25.89 10.94
C GLU A 74 -15.49 -24.60 10.69
N LEU A 75 -14.55 -24.20 11.57
CA LEU A 75 -13.81 -22.96 11.43
C LEU A 75 -12.85 -23.02 10.23
N LYS A 76 -13.00 -22.08 9.31
CA LYS A 76 -12.10 -21.89 8.18
C LYS A 76 -11.18 -20.68 8.39
N ILE A 77 -9.92 -20.80 7.98
CA ILE A 77 -8.90 -19.75 8.15
C ILE A 77 -8.32 -19.40 6.77
N GLY A 78 -8.40 -18.09 6.43
CA GLY A 78 -7.89 -17.56 5.17
C GLY A 78 -6.79 -16.51 5.38
N ILE A 79 -5.77 -16.55 4.54
CA ILE A 79 -4.73 -15.52 4.42
C ILE A 79 -4.97 -14.72 3.15
N LEU A 80 -4.99 -13.38 3.31
CA LEU A 80 -5.28 -12.43 2.24
C LEU A 80 -4.09 -11.49 2.01
N GLY A 81 -4.10 -10.83 0.85
CA GLY A 81 -3.21 -9.71 0.55
C GLY A 81 -1.85 -10.07 -0.01
N CYS A 82 -0.88 -9.16 0.18
CA CYS A 82 0.43 -9.27 -0.48
C CYS A 82 1.25 -10.50 -0.07
N MET A 83 1.12 -10.98 1.18
CA MET A 83 1.79 -12.20 1.62
C MET A 83 1.17 -13.43 0.97
N ALA A 84 -0.15 -13.47 0.81
CA ALA A 84 -0.85 -14.52 0.10
C ALA A 84 -0.36 -14.60 -1.36
N GLU A 85 -0.29 -13.46 -2.05
CA GLU A 85 0.19 -13.38 -3.43
C GLU A 85 1.65 -13.83 -3.58
N ARG A 86 2.52 -13.47 -2.64
CA ARG A 86 3.94 -13.80 -2.71
C ARG A 86 4.25 -15.26 -2.38
N LEU A 87 3.58 -15.82 -1.38
CA LEU A 87 3.87 -17.18 -0.90
C LEU A 87 3.06 -18.26 -1.60
N LYS A 88 1.85 -17.93 -2.06
CA LYS A 88 0.98 -18.83 -2.83
C LYS A 88 0.82 -20.20 -2.16
N GLU A 89 0.99 -21.29 -2.92
CA GLU A 89 0.88 -22.68 -2.45
C GLU A 89 1.81 -22.99 -1.28
N LYS A 90 2.99 -22.35 -1.22
CA LYS A 90 3.96 -22.54 -0.13
C LYS A 90 3.33 -22.28 1.24
N LEU A 91 2.44 -21.25 1.31
CA LEU A 91 1.75 -20.92 2.55
C LEU A 91 0.80 -22.03 3.00
N LEU A 92 0.11 -22.70 2.06
CA LEU A 92 -0.77 -23.83 2.38
C LEU A 92 0.00 -25.09 2.83
N ILE A 93 1.23 -25.24 2.33
CA ILE A 93 2.11 -26.37 2.70
C ILE A 93 2.71 -26.15 4.09
N GLU A 94 3.24 -24.94 4.35
CA GLU A 94 3.91 -24.61 5.60
C GLU A 94 2.93 -24.46 6.78
N GLU A 95 1.76 -23.87 6.51
CA GLU A 95 0.75 -23.58 7.54
C GLU A 95 -0.50 -24.48 7.32
N LYS A 96 -0.44 -25.69 7.86
CA LYS A 96 -1.51 -26.72 7.67
C LYS A 96 -2.90 -26.24 8.11
N ILE A 97 -2.97 -25.29 9.04
CA ILE A 97 -4.21 -24.71 9.57
C ILE A 97 -4.92 -23.77 8.56
N VAL A 98 -4.18 -23.25 7.57
CA VAL A 98 -4.74 -22.36 6.54
C VAL A 98 -5.50 -23.17 5.51
N ASP A 99 -6.74 -22.77 5.25
CA ASP A 99 -7.66 -23.38 4.29
C ASP A 99 -7.72 -22.60 2.97
N LEU A 100 -7.51 -21.26 3.04
CA LEU A 100 -7.74 -20.33 1.94
C LEU A 100 -6.59 -19.33 1.80
N VAL A 101 -6.11 -19.12 0.57
CA VAL A 101 -5.08 -18.12 0.24
C VAL A 101 -5.55 -17.27 -0.94
N VAL A 102 -5.69 -15.94 -0.74
CA VAL A 102 -6.25 -15.05 -1.76
C VAL A 102 -5.39 -13.81 -1.94
N GLY A 103 -4.96 -13.60 -3.17
CA GLY A 103 -4.22 -12.40 -3.59
C GLY A 103 -5.06 -11.13 -3.58
N PRO A 104 -4.43 -9.94 -3.62
CA PRO A 104 -5.14 -8.66 -3.48
C PRO A 104 -6.08 -8.34 -4.64
N ASP A 105 -5.95 -8.97 -5.79
CA ASP A 105 -6.81 -8.74 -6.95
C ASP A 105 -7.90 -9.82 -7.12
N SER A 106 -7.99 -10.78 -6.18
CA SER A 106 -8.93 -11.91 -6.24
C SER A 106 -10.03 -11.86 -5.19
N TYR A 107 -10.24 -10.72 -4.52
CA TYR A 107 -11.23 -10.64 -3.43
C TYR A 107 -12.67 -10.83 -3.91
N ARG A 108 -13.01 -10.49 -5.16
CA ARG A 108 -14.37 -10.72 -5.70
C ARG A 108 -14.74 -12.19 -5.73
N ASP A 109 -13.76 -13.08 -5.84
CA ASP A 109 -13.97 -14.51 -5.90
C ASP A 109 -14.11 -15.16 -4.51
N LEU A 110 -13.89 -14.40 -3.42
CA LEU A 110 -13.97 -14.93 -2.05
C LEU A 110 -15.23 -15.74 -1.76
N PRO A 111 -16.45 -15.31 -2.13
CA PRO A 111 -17.66 -16.09 -1.88
C PRO A 111 -17.61 -17.48 -2.53
N ASN A 112 -17.19 -17.56 -3.79
CA ASN A 112 -17.05 -18.82 -4.52
C ASN A 112 -15.97 -19.71 -3.89
N LEU A 113 -14.81 -19.13 -3.55
CA LEU A 113 -13.71 -19.83 -2.90
C LEU A 113 -14.13 -20.42 -1.54
N ILE A 114 -14.87 -19.67 -0.74
CA ILE A 114 -15.39 -20.14 0.55
C ILE A 114 -16.40 -21.28 0.36
N ASN A 115 -17.29 -21.16 -0.62
CA ASN A 115 -18.23 -22.22 -0.95
C ASN A 115 -17.54 -23.52 -1.42
N ASN A 116 -16.37 -23.42 -2.01
CA ASN A 116 -15.55 -24.54 -2.46
C ASN A 116 -14.66 -25.15 -1.35
N LEU A 117 -14.64 -24.58 -0.14
CA LEU A 117 -13.93 -25.13 1.03
C LEU A 117 -14.65 -26.35 1.65
N LYS A 118 -15.48 -27.06 0.88
CA LYS A 118 -16.12 -28.30 1.32
C LYS A 118 -15.10 -29.44 1.31
N ASP A 119 -15.27 -30.38 2.23
CA ASP A 119 -14.51 -31.65 2.26
C ASP A 119 -12.99 -31.51 2.40
N ASP A 120 -12.51 -30.64 3.32
CA ASP A 120 -11.08 -30.43 3.65
C ASP A 120 -10.19 -30.02 2.47
N LYS A 121 -10.76 -29.58 1.36
CA LYS A 121 -10.01 -29.02 0.23
C LYS A 121 -9.50 -27.62 0.57
N LYS A 122 -8.20 -27.43 0.42
CA LYS A 122 -7.58 -26.10 0.49
C LYS A 122 -7.74 -25.38 -0.84
N VAL A 123 -7.98 -24.07 -0.80
CA VAL A 123 -8.28 -23.26 -1.98
C VAL A 123 -7.32 -22.08 -2.08
N ILE A 124 -6.90 -21.77 -3.29
CA ILE A 124 -6.01 -20.65 -3.60
C ILE A 124 -6.49 -19.90 -4.84
N ASN A 125 -6.46 -18.57 -4.76
CA ASN A 125 -6.57 -17.70 -5.92
C ASN A 125 -5.63 -16.48 -5.74
N THR A 126 -4.56 -16.46 -6.55
CA THR A 126 -3.50 -15.44 -6.51
C THR A 126 -3.20 -14.91 -7.91
N ILE A 127 -4.24 -14.52 -8.63
CA ILE A 127 -4.14 -13.96 -9.97
C ILE A 127 -4.02 -12.44 -9.87
N LEU A 128 -2.98 -11.87 -10.50
CA LEU A 128 -2.84 -10.43 -10.65
C LEU A 128 -3.68 -9.94 -11.83
N SER A 129 -4.60 -9.05 -11.56
CA SER A 129 -5.44 -8.42 -12.59
C SER A 129 -4.73 -7.24 -13.26
N LEU A 130 -5.08 -6.97 -14.50
CA LEU A 130 -4.67 -5.76 -15.21
C LEU A 130 -5.72 -4.63 -15.12
N GLU A 131 -6.90 -4.92 -14.58
CA GLU A 131 -8.05 -3.99 -14.62
C GLU A 131 -8.70 -3.78 -13.24
N GLU A 132 -8.54 -4.71 -12.28
CA GLU A 132 -9.29 -4.65 -11.01
C GLU A 132 -8.92 -3.45 -10.15
N THR A 133 -9.88 -2.61 -9.85
CA THR A 133 -9.75 -1.44 -8.96
C THR A 133 -10.74 -1.46 -7.79
N TYR A 134 -11.74 -2.36 -7.82
CA TYR A 134 -12.88 -2.44 -6.86
C TYR A 134 -13.71 -1.15 -6.80
N GLU A 135 -13.78 -0.40 -7.90
CA GLU A 135 -14.41 0.93 -7.94
C GLU A 135 -15.93 0.93 -7.72
N ASP A 136 -16.59 -0.20 -7.98
CA ASP A 136 -18.02 -0.42 -7.77
C ASP A 136 -18.38 -0.92 -6.37
N ILE A 137 -17.39 -1.15 -5.51
CA ILE A 137 -17.58 -1.63 -4.15
C ILE A 137 -17.46 -0.47 -3.17
N ILE A 138 -18.53 -0.18 -2.46
CA ILE A 138 -18.50 0.75 -1.32
C ILE A 138 -17.91 0.02 -0.13
N PRO A 139 -16.74 0.43 0.40
CA PRO A 139 -16.10 -0.26 1.51
C PRO A 139 -16.94 -0.23 2.81
N LEU A 140 -17.01 -1.37 3.50
CA LEU A 140 -17.58 -1.44 4.84
C LEU A 140 -16.52 -0.99 5.86
N ARG A 141 -16.74 0.14 6.52
CA ARG A 141 -15.76 0.70 7.47
C ARG A 141 -15.64 -0.18 8.71
N ILE A 142 -14.44 -0.73 8.91
CA ILE A 142 -14.10 -1.63 10.03
C ILE A 142 -13.30 -0.86 11.06
N ASN A 143 -13.72 -0.94 12.35
CA ASN A 143 -13.03 -0.27 13.46
C ASN A 143 -12.82 1.24 13.23
N SER A 144 -13.74 1.87 12.51
CA SER A 144 -13.67 3.30 12.23
C SER A 144 -13.89 4.11 13.50
N ASN A 145 -13.12 5.19 13.65
CA ASN A 145 -13.34 6.20 14.69
C ASN A 145 -14.41 7.24 14.29
N GLY A 146 -15.00 7.13 13.08
CA GLY A 146 -15.98 8.07 12.55
C GLY A 146 -15.42 9.43 12.12
N ILE A 147 -14.09 9.64 12.21
CA ILE A 147 -13.43 10.92 11.93
C ILE A 147 -12.64 10.84 10.63
N ASN A 148 -11.79 9.81 10.48
CA ASN A 148 -10.94 9.63 9.31
C ASN A 148 -11.26 8.33 8.55
N ALA A 149 -11.03 8.35 7.23
CA ALA A 149 -11.19 7.21 6.36
C ALA A 149 -10.12 7.15 5.27
N TYR A 150 -9.87 5.94 4.78
CA TYR A 150 -8.98 5.70 3.65
C TYR A 150 -9.80 5.52 2.37
N ILE A 151 -9.34 6.13 1.28
CA ILE A 151 -9.91 5.92 -0.06
C ILE A 151 -8.79 5.43 -0.98
N SER A 152 -8.88 4.19 -1.43
CA SER A 152 -7.97 3.66 -2.46
C SER A 152 -8.28 4.29 -3.80
N ILE A 153 -7.31 5.03 -4.38
CA ILE A 153 -7.46 5.71 -5.67
C ILE A 153 -6.80 4.96 -6.81
N MET A 154 -5.88 4.06 -6.49
CA MET A 154 -5.15 3.26 -7.47
C MET A 154 -4.59 1.99 -6.83
N ARG A 155 -4.21 1.03 -7.67
CA ARG A 155 -3.59 -0.25 -7.27
C ARG A 155 -2.39 -0.56 -8.17
N GLY A 156 -1.40 -1.27 -7.60
CA GLY A 156 -0.17 -1.62 -8.31
C GLY A 156 0.82 -0.48 -8.42
N CYS A 157 2.00 -0.75 -8.98
CA CYS A 157 3.05 0.24 -9.16
C CYS A 157 3.96 -0.16 -10.31
N ASP A 158 4.22 0.76 -11.23
CA ASP A 158 5.11 0.57 -12.37
C ASP A 158 6.56 0.96 -12.08
N ASN A 159 6.85 1.49 -10.89
CA ASN A 159 8.20 1.74 -10.43
C ASN A 159 8.86 0.42 -10.04
N MET A 160 9.88 0.01 -10.79
CA MET A 160 10.64 -1.22 -10.57
C MET A 160 11.82 -0.99 -9.61
N CYS A 161 11.58 -0.36 -8.45
CA CYS A 161 12.61 -0.23 -7.41
C CYS A 161 13.15 -1.61 -7.05
N SER A 162 14.48 -1.78 -7.04
CA SER A 162 15.11 -3.10 -7.03
C SER A 162 14.80 -3.94 -5.78
N PHE A 163 14.54 -3.29 -4.64
CA PHE A 163 14.21 -3.92 -3.36
C PHE A 163 12.71 -4.21 -3.19
N CYS A 164 11.86 -3.70 -4.09
CA CYS A 164 10.42 -3.62 -3.86
C CYS A 164 9.68 -4.86 -4.39
N VAL A 165 8.78 -5.40 -3.56
CA VAL A 165 7.91 -6.54 -3.93
C VAL A 165 6.57 -6.11 -4.53
N VAL A 166 6.21 -4.83 -4.47
CA VAL A 166 4.88 -4.33 -4.87
C VAL A 166 4.51 -4.71 -6.31
N PRO A 167 5.36 -4.52 -7.34
CA PRO A 167 5.02 -4.93 -8.70
C PRO A 167 4.67 -6.42 -8.83
N PHE A 168 5.23 -7.26 -7.96
CA PHE A 168 5.04 -8.71 -7.97
C PHE A 168 3.87 -9.19 -7.10
N THR A 169 3.34 -8.32 -6.23
CA THR A 169 2.25 -8.68 -5.31
C THR A 169 0.98 -7.88 -5.53
N ARG A 170 1.05 -6.75 -6.24
CA ARG A 170 -0.09 -5.90 -6.59
C ARG A 170 -0.19 -5.57 -8.08
N GLY A 171 0.76 -6.10 -8.88
CA GLY A 171 0.75 -5.95 -10.33
C GLY A 171 1.06 -4.55 -10.83
N ARG A 172 0.67 -4.32 -12.08
CA ARG A 172 0.82 -3.04 -12.79
C ARG A 172 -0.11 -1.98 -12.23
N GLU A 173 0.22 -0.74 -12.49
CA GLU A 173 -0.53 0.43 -12.06
C GLU A 173 -1.90 0.52 -12.71
N ARG A 174 -2.94 0.73 -11.91
CA ARG A 174 -4.34 0.88 -12.32
C ARG A 174 -4.99 1.99 -11.51
N SER A 175 -5.41 3.03 -12.19
CA SER A 175 -6.11 4.17 -11.59
C SER A 175 -7.61 3.89 -11.54
N ARG A 176 -8.22 4.13 -10.39
CA ARG A 176 -9.67 4.04 -10.19
C ARG A 176 -10.36 5.26 -10.83
N ASN A 177 -11.58 5.09 -11.26
CA ASN A 177 -12.40 6.16 -11.82
C ASN A 177 -12.53 7.34 -10.83
N PRO A 178 -12.15 8.59 -11.22
CA PRO A 178 -12.14 9.75 -10.32
C PRO A 178 -13.53 10.12 -9.79
N TYR A 179 -14.56 9.92 -10.58
CA TYR A 179 -15.94 10.23 -10.17
C TYR A 179 -16.41 9.31 -9.04
N THR A 180 -16.04 8.02 -9.06
CA THR A 180 -16.36 7.10 -7.97
C THR A 180 -15.59 7.44 -6.69
N ILE A 181 -14.36 7.97 -6.80
CA ILE A 181 -13.56 8.46 -5.67
C ILE A 181 -14.23 9.68 -5.04
N VAL A 182 -14.64 10.65 -5.85
CA VAL A 182 -15.32 11.87 -5.39
C VAL A 182 -16.65 11.54 -4.72
N GLU A 183 -17.45 10.62 -5.28
CA GLU A 183 -18.72 10.21 -4.66
C GLU A 183 -18.50 9.47 -3.34
N GLU A 184 -17.48 8.62 -3.22
CA GLU A 184 -17.10 7.99 -1.94
C GLU A 184 -16.70 9.04 -0.90
N ALA A 185 -15.91 10.05 -1.29
CA ALA A 185 -15.50 11.14 -0.40
C ALA A 185 -16.71 11.98 0.06
N LYS A 186 -17.63 12.32 -0.83
CA LYS A 186 -18.89 13.01 -0.48
C LYS A 186 -19.74 12.20 0.49
N ASP A 187 -19.88 10.90 0.24
CA ASP A 187 -20.65 10.00 1.12
C ASP A 187 -20.04 9.93 2.52
N LEU A 188 -18.72 9.82 2.62
CA LEU A 188 -18.00 9.86 3.89
C LEU A 188 -18.24 11.18 4.63
N PHE A 189 -18.13 12.33 3.94
CA PHE A 189 -18.40 13.62 4.54
C PHE A 189 -19.84 13.74 5.07
N ARG A 190 -20.85 13.29 4.28
CA ARG A 190 -22.26 13.23 4.72
C ARG A 190 -22.45 12.36 5.96
N LYS A 191 -21.67 11.27 6.10
CA LYS A 191 -21.68 10.36 7.26
C LYS A 191 -20.92 10.90 8.47
N GLY A 192 -20.38 12.12 8.42
CA GLY A 192 -19.72 12.76 9.54
C GLY A 192 -18.20 12.67 9.55
N TYR A 193 -17.56 11.98 8.60
CA TYR A 193 -16.11 11.97 8.49
C TYR A 193 -15.58 13.36 8.15
N ARG A 194 -14.43 13.71 8.70
CA ARG A 194 -13.80 15.04 8.55
C ARG A 194 -12.37 14.97 8.02
N GLU A 195 -11.82 13.79 7.89
CA GLU A 195 -10.52 13.58 7.25
C GLU A 195 -10.57 12.37 6.33
N ILE A 196 -10.02 12.51 5.13
CA ILE A 196 -9.78 11.40 4.21
C ILE A 196 -8.31 11.35 3.83
N THR A 197 -7.80 10.13 3.63
CA THR A 197 -6.48 9.91 3.06
C THR A 197 -6.62 9.16 1.75
N LEU A 198 -6.18 9.77 0.64
CA LEU A 198 -6.09 9.14 -0.67
C LEU A 198 -4.90 8.18 -0.68
N LEU A 199 -5.16 6.90 -0.96
CA LEU A 199 -4.15 5.84 -0.90
C LEU A 199 -3.84 5.25 -2.27
N GLY A 200 -2.55 5.00 -2.50
CA GLY A 200 -2.01 4.23 -3.62
C GLY A 200 -0.65 3.66 -3.28
N GLN A 201 -0.01 3.02 -4.23
CA GLN A 201 1.39 2.62 -4.13
C GLN A 201 2.33 3.71 -4.63
N ASN A 202 1.79 4.65 -5.41
CA ASN A 202 2.43 5.87 -5.90
C ASN A 202 1.33 6.81 -6.41
N VAL A 203 0.74 7.60 -5.52
CA VAL A 203 -0.44 8.41 -5.84
C VAL A 203 -0.19 9.46 -6.92
N ASP A 204 1.03 10.00 -7.00
CA ASP A 204 1.40 11.05 -7.95
C ASP A 204 1.42 10.57 -9.40
N SER A 205 1.51 9.25 -9.63
CA SER A 205 1.43 8.67 -10.98
C SER A 205 -0.02 8.41 -11.45
N TYR A 206 -1.02 8.69 -10.59
CA TYR A 206 -2.42 8.51 -10.95
C TYR A 206 -2.75 9.19 -12.28
N LYS A 207 -3.28 8.40 -13.21
CA LYS A 207 -3.74 8.85 -14.54
C LYS A 207 -4.96 8.05 -14.95
N TRP A 208 -6.04 8.74 -15.21
CA TRP A 208 -7.28 8.10 -15.64
C TRP A 208 -7.85 8.79 -16.86
N SER A 209 -8.37 8.00 -17.81
CA SER A 209 -9.27 8.47 -18.87
C SER A 209 -10.16 7.31 -19.29
N GLU A 210 -11.35 7.61 -19.80
CA GLU A 210 -12.27 6.60 -20.33
C GLU A 210 -11.62 5.74 -21.43
N LYS A 211 -10.79 6.36 -22.27
CA LYS A 211 -10.08 5.68 -23.36
C LYS A 211 -8.99 4.72 -22.86
N ILE A 212 -8.29 5.06 -21.77
CA ILE A 212 -7.26 4.19 -21.17
C ILE A 212 -7.91 2.95 -20.56
N ASN A 213 -9.03 3.10 -19.88
CA ASN A 213 -9.74 1.99 -19.22
C ASN A 213 -10.51 1.10 -20.21
N ASN A 214 -10.88 1.63 -21.38
CA ASN A 214 -11.55 0.86 -22.44
C ASN A 214 -10.58 0.19 -23.43
N LYS A 215 -9.31 0.01 -23.11
CA LYS A 215 -8.25 -0.55 -23.98
C LYS A 215 -8.52 -1.92 -24.63
N LYS A 216 -9.62 -2.59 -24.33
CA LYS A 216 -10.08 -3.78 -25.09
C LYS A 216 -10.59 -3.46 -26.51
N LYS A 217 -10.70 -2.20 -26.93
CA LYS A 217 -11.38 -1.84 -28.21
C LYS A 217 -10.64 -0.88 -29.13
N LEU A 218 -9.40 -0.43 -28.88
CA LEU A 218 -8.83 0.62 -29.69
C LEU A 218 -7.48 0.29 -30.32
N GLU A 219 -7.47 0.35 -31.63
CA GLU A 219 -6.33 0.32 -32.53
C GLU A 219 -5.30 1.43 -32.26
N LYS A 220 -4.08 1.16 -32.70
CA LYS A 220 -2.81 1.84 -32.40
C LYS A 220 -2.69 3.27 -32.92
N ASN A 221 -3.55 4.21 -32.87
CA ASN A 221 -3.26 5.61 -33.27
C ASN A 221 -4.37 6.56 -32.82
N ILE A 222 -4.41 6.92 -31.54
CA ILE A 222 -5.23 8.05 -31.07
C ILE A 222 -4.36 8.95 -30.20
N GLU A 223 -4.24 10.22 -30.56
CA GLU A 223 -3.62 11.26 -29.74
C GLU A 223 -4.39 11.43 -28.42
N LEU A 224 -3.72 11.12 -27.31
CA LEU A 224 -4.31 10.99 -25.96
C LEU A 224 -4.25 12.29 -25.13
N LYS A 225 -4.15 13.46 -25.76
CA LYS A 225 -3.76 14.68 -25.01
C LYS A 225 -4.87 15.36 -24.20
N ASP A 226 -6.15 15.19 -24.49
CA ASP A 226 -7.17 16.13 -23.96
C ASP A 226 -8.11 15.59 -22.86
N ASP A 227 -8.05 14.30 -22.48
CA ASP A 227 -9.01 13.70 -21.55
C ASP A 227 -8.37 12.99 -20.33
N ILE A 228 -7.10 13.27 -20.00
CA ILE A 228 -6.42 12.61 -18.89
C ILE A 228 -6.62 13.38 -17.58
N ILE A 229 -7.27 12.75 -16.62
CA ILE A 229 -7.34 13.26 -15.24
C ILE A 229 -6.10 12.80 -14.51
N SER A 230 -5.23 13.73 -14.13
CA SER A 230 -4.02 13.52 -13.34
C SER A 230 -4.31 13.46 -11.84
N PHE A 231 -3.29 13.14 -11.03
CA PHE A 231 -3.42 13.22 -9.58
C PHE A 231 -3.74 14.65 -9.10
N ALA A 232 -3.14 15.68 -9.68
CA ALA A 232 -3.45 17.06 -9.35
C ALA A 232 -4.93 17.40 -9.60
N ASN A 233 -5.47 16.98 -10.74
CA ASN A 233 -6.89 17.18 -11.05
C ASN A 233 -7.80 16.45 -10.05
N LEU A 234 -7.49 15.18 -9.72
CA LEU A 234 -8.24 14.41 -8.74
C LEU A 234 -8.19 15.05 -7.34
N LEU A 235 -7.00 15.48 -6.91
CA LEU A 235 -6.81 16.13 -5.60
C LEU A 235 -7.65 17.41 -5.52
N GLU A 236 -7.67 18.22 -6.57
CA GLU A 236 -8.49 19.43 -6.66
C GLU A 236 -10.00 19.11 -6.64
N MET A 237 -10.44 18.08 -7.39
CA MET A 237 -11.85 17.64 -7.38
C MET A 237 -12.31 17.25 -5.97
N VAL A 238 -11.45 16.55 -5.22
CA VAL A 238 -11.74 16.13 -3.85
C VAL A 238 -11.69 17.31 -2.88
N ALA A 239 -10.73 18.24 -3.04
CA ALA A 239 -10.61 19.46 -2.22
C ALA A 239 -11.85 20.35 -2.31
N LYS A 240 -12.46 20.42 -3.48
CA LYS A 240 -13.67 21.22 -3.73
C LYS A 240 -14.98 20.63 -3.17
N ILE A 241 -14.94 19.44 -2.54
CA ILE A 241 -16.15 18.83 -1.95
C ILE A 241 -16.66 19.66 -0.78
N ASN A 242 -15.79 20.02 0.15
CA ASN A 242 -16.12 20.88 1.30
C ASN A 242 -14.83 21.37 1.99
N SER A 243 -14.77 22.62 2.43
CA SER A 243 -13.61 23.19 3.14
C SER A 243 -13.33 22.53 4.49
N ASP A 244 -14.35 21.96 5.16
CA ASP A 244 -14.21 21.26 6.44
C ASP A 244 -13.73 19.82 6.29
N LEU A 245 -13.57 19.32 5.07
CA LEU A 245 -13.02 17.99 4.79
C LEU A 245 -11.51 18.08 4.63
N ARG A 246 -10.75 17.66 5.62
CA ARG A 246 -9.29 17.59 5.55
C ARG A 246 -8.85 16.46 4.62
N ILE A 247 -7.92 16.75 3.74
CA ILE A 247 -7.43 15.81 2.73
C ILE A 247 -5.95 15.56 2.95
N ARG A 248 -5.60 14.27 3.02
CA ARG A 248 -4.25 13.75 2.99
C ARG A 248 -4.08 12.81 1.81
N PHE A 249 -2.85 12.60 1.42
CA PHE A 249 -2.51 11.52 0.50
C PHE A 249 -1.24 10.81 0.96
N SER A 250 -1.05 9.59 0.54
CA SER A 250 0.09 8.80 0.98
C SER A 250 0.65 7.96 -0.14
N THR A 251 1.94 7.91 -0.12
CA THR A 251 2.93 7.23 -0.94
C THR A 251 3.18 7.94 -2.24
N SER A 252 4.06 8.96 -2.17
CA SER A 252 4.65 9.63 -3.32
C SER A 252 5.94 8.94 -3.75
N HIS A 253 6.26 9.06 -5.03
CA HIS A 253 7.62 8.80 -5.50
C HIS A 253 8.23 10.15 -5.93
N PRO A 254 9.44 10.51 -5.47
CA PRO A 254 10.01 11.84 -5.70
C PRO A 254 9.98 12.33 -7.15
N LYS A 255 10.17 11.40 -8.12
CA LYS A 255 10.14 11.74 -9.55
C LYS A 255 8.75 12.10 -10.09
N ASP A 256 7.68 11.62 -9.43
CA ASP A 256 6.32 11.69 -9.98
C ASP A 256 5.52 12.85 -9.40
N ILE A 257 5.95 13.44 -8.26
CA ILE A 257 5.32 14.63 -7.71
C ILE A 257 5.56 15.84 -8.64
N THR A 258 4.48 16.38 -9.17
CA THR A 258 4.52 17.47 -10.15
C THR A 258 4.31 18.82 -9.47
N LYS A 259 4.68 19.91 -10.18
CA LYS A 259 4.40 21.27 -9.73
C LYS A 259 2.90 21.51 -9.57
N ASP A 260 2.07 20.95 -10.44
CA ASP A 260 0.63 21.09 -10.38
C ASP A 260 0.05 20.53 -9.06
N VAL A 261 0.58 19.41 -8.55
CA VAL A 261 0.18 18.87 -7.24
C VAL A 261 0.51 19.87 -6.13
N LEU A 262 1.71 20.47 -6.17
CA LEU A 262 2.13 21.48 -5.18
C LEU A 262 1.23 22.72 -5.22
N GLU A 263 0.88 23.20 -6.42
CA GLU A 263 -0.03 24.33 -6.57
C GLU A 263 -1.45 24.02 -6.04
N VAL A 264 -1.94 22.80 -6.22
CA VAL A 264 -3.24 22.38 -5.63
C VAL A 264 -3.16 22.38 -4.10
N ILE A 265 -2.06 21.87 -3.51
CA ILE A 265 -1.87 21.91 -2.05
C ILE A 265 -1.88 23.36 -1.56
N LYS A 266 -1.13 24.24 -2.23
CA LYS A 266 -1.02 25.67 -1.89
C LYS A 266 -2.35 26.41 -1.97
N SER A 267 -3.18 26.05 -2.96
CA SER A 267 -4.43 26.77 -3.26
C SER A 267 -5.64 26.29 -2.46
N ASN A 268 -5.52 25.19 -1.71
CA ASN A 268 -6.63 24.59 -0.96
C ASN A 268 -6.23 24.33 0.48
N GLU A 269 -6.68 25.18 1.40
CA GLU A 269 -6.34 25.12 2.85
C GLU A 269 -6.73 23.79 3.51
N ASN A 270 -7.74 23.10 2.99
CA ASN A 270 -8.19 21.80 3.48
C ASN A 270 -7.32 20.62 2.99
N VAL A 271 -6.39 20.83 2.07
CA VAL A 271 -5.35 19.86 1.72
C VAL A 271 -4.17 20.05 2.66
N CYS A 272 -3.77 19.00 3.37
CA CYS A 272 -2.68 19.10 4.35
C CYS A 272 -1.37 19.51 3.66
N ASN A 273 -0.72 20.56 4.20
CA ASN A 273 0.59 21.03 3.78
C ASN A 273 1.69 20.07 4.27
N TYR A 274 1.68 18.85 3.71
CA TYR A 274 2.54 17.75 4.13
C TYR A 274 2.76 16.78 2.97
N ILE A 275 4.03 16.38 2.78
CA ILE A 275 4.45 15.45 1.73
C ILE A 275 5.30 14.32 2.31
N HIS A 276 4.90 13.09 2.04
CA HIS A 276 5.75 11.92 2.27
C HIS A 276 6.61 11.64 1.03
N LEU A 277 7.91 11.91 1.11
CA LEU A 277 8.86 11.90 -0.01
C LEU A 277 10.00 10.88 0.23
N PRO A 278 9.81 9.58 -0.04
CA PRO A 278 10.77 8.52 0.28
C PRO A 278 12.10 8.66 -0.48
N ALA A 279 13.16 9.09 0.21
CA ALA A 279 14.53 9.17 -0.34
C ALA A 279 15.16 7.78 -0.53
N GLN A 280 14.96 6.89 0.44
CA GLN A 280 15.52 5.53 0.59
C GLN A 280 17.00 5.50 0.95
N SER A 281 17.87 6.34 0.34
CA SER A 281 19.28 6.52 0.63
C SER A 281 19.73 7.94 0.30
N GLY A 282 20.76 8.43 0.96
CA GLY A 282 21.39 9.72 0.66
C GLY A 282 22.55 9.64 -0.35
N ASN A 283 22.87 8.45 -0.87
CA ASN A 283 23.99 8.25 -1.78
C ASN A 283 23.53 7.90 -3.20
N SER A 284 24.06 8.61 -4.21
CA SER A 284 23.67 8.47 -5.62
C SER A 284 23.95 7.08 -6.21
N ARG A 285 25.06 6.41 -5.82
CA ARG A 285 25.35 5.04 -6.28
C ARG A 285 24.33 4.04 -5.72
N ILE A 286 24.00 4.15 -4.44
CA ILE A 286 23.02 3.29 -3.79
C ILE A 286 21.63 3.54 -4.40
N LEU A 287 21.22 4.78 -4.62
CA LEU A 287 19.98 5.12 -5.32
C LEU A 287 19.91 4.48 -6.72
N LYS A 288 20.99 4.53 -7.49
CA LYS A 288 21.08 3.87 -8.80
C LYS A 288 20.93 2.35 -8.67
N MET A 289 21.57 1.72 -7.69
CA MET A 289 21.41 0.28 -7.42
C MET A 289 19.98 -0.07 -6.97
N MET A 290 19.34 0.81 -6.21
CA MET A 290 17.91 0.68 -5.82
C MET A 290 16.96 0.91 -7.01
N ASN A 291 17.48 1.19 -8.21
CA ASN A 291 16.71 1.55 -9.41
C ASN A 291 15.82 2.78 -9.17
N ARG A 292 16.34 3.75 -8.39
CA ARG A 292 15.75 5.08 -8.30
C ARG A 292 16.23 5.90 -9.49
N THR A 293 15.31 6.62 -10.13
CA THR A 293 15.58 7.36 -11.37
C THR A 293 16.10 8.78 -11.10
N TYR A 294 16.59 9.02 -9.91
CA TYR A 294 17.19 10.28 -9.46
C TYR A 294 18.42 9.99 -8.59
N ASP A 295 19.29 10.99 -8.47
CA ASP A 295 20.42 11.03 -7.57
C ASP A 295 20.15 11.95 -6.35
N ARG A 296 21.17 12.11 -5.49
CA ARG A 296 21.07 12.95 -4.29
C ARG A 296 20.78 14.41 -4.62
N ASP A 297 21.49 14.99 -5.59
CA ASP A 297 21.39 16.42 -5.90
C ASP A 297 19.99 16.73 -6.49
N TRP A 298 19.51 15.86 -7.36
CA TRP A 298 18.16 15.97 -7.88
C TRP A 298 17.10 15.90 -6.75
N TYR A 299 17.29 15.00 -5.78
CA TYR A 299 16.37 14.87 -4.65
C TYR A 299 16.37 16.15 -3.78
N LEU A 300 17.55 16.70 -3.46
CA LEU A 300 17.68 17.96 -2.72
C LEU A 300 17.02 19.14 -3.46
N ASN A 301 17.22 19.23 -4.78
CA ASN A 301 16.54 20.22 -5.61
C ASN A 301 15.03 20.08 -5.55
N LYS A 302 14.50 18.83 -5.56
CA LYS A 302 13.06 18.57 -5.41
C LYS A 302 12.54 19.03 -4.04
N VAL A 303 13.29 18.81 -2.97
CA VAL A 303 12.93 19.31 -1.63
C VAL A 303 12.91 20.85 -1.60
N MET A 304 13.90 21.50 -2.24
CA MET A 304 13.93 22.97 -2.38
C MET A 304 12.72 23.47 -3.17
N ASP A 305 12.36 22.84 -4.28
CA ASP A 305 11.16 23.21 -5.07
C ASP A 305 9.90 23.14 -4.23
N ILE A 306 9.74 22.06 -3.41
CA ILE A 306 8.60 21.90 -2.50
C ILE A 306 8.56 23.05 -1.50
N LYS A 307 9.68 23.34 -0.81
CA LYS A 307 9.76 24.42 0.17
C LYS A 307 9.56 25.82 -0.45
N ASN A 308 10.03 26.03 -1.67
CA ASN A 308 9.81 27.30 -2.39
C ASN A 308 8.35 27.55 -2.75
N ILE A 309 7.58 26.51 -3.05
CA ILE A 309 6.17 26.62 -3.43
C ILE A 309 5.25 26.62 -2.21
N LEU A 310 5.48 25.71 -1.26
CA LEU A 310 4.61 25.44 -0.12
C LEU A 310 5.01 26.14 1.19
N GLY A 311 6.19 26.76 1.22
CA GLY A 311 6.75 27.38 2.43
C GLY A 311 7.61 26.40 3.25
N ASN A 312 8.40 26.96 4.18
CA ASN A 312 9.26 26.15 5.06
C ASN A 312 8.46 25.38 6.12
N GLU A 313 7.22 25.74 6.34
CA GLU A 313 6.26 25.05 7.23
C GLU A 313 5.65 23.79 6.60
N CYS A 314 5.93 23.51 5.32
CA CYS A 314 5.51 22.26 4.71
C CYS A 314 6.21 21.08 5.38
N GLY A 315 5.42 20.22 6.03
CA GLY A 315 5.95 19.00 6.64
C GLY A 315 6.46 18.02 5.58
N ILE A 316 7.70 17.55 5.74
CA ILE A 316 8.29 16.54 4.85
C ILE A 316 8.71 15.32 5.67
N SER A 317 8.23 14.15 5.25
CA SER A 317 8.70 12.87 5.80
C SER A 317 9.32 11.97 4.74
N SER A 318 10.06 10.96 5.18
CA SER A 318 10.77 10.07 4.27
C SER A 318 10.81 8.63 4.76
N ASP A 319 11.21 7.72 3.87
CA ASP A 319 11.64 6.37 4.20
C ASP A 319 13.15 6.22 3.96
N PHE A 320 13.84 5.45 4.82
CA PHE A 320 15.24 5.12 4.67
C PHE A 320 15.50 3.61 4.85
N ILE A 321 16.41 3.08 4.03
CA ILE A 321 16.86 1.69 4.08
C ILE A 321 18.35 1.67 4.36
N ALA A 322 18.74 1.29 5.58
CA ALA A 322 20.14 1.12 5.99
C ALA A 322 20.72 -0.21 5.53
N GLY A 323 21.95 -0.24 5.10
CA GLY A 323 22.68 -1.46 4.77
C GLY A 323 22.16 -2.18 3.53
N PHE A 324 21.78 -1.44 2.50
CA PHE A 324 21.51 -2.02 1.18
C PHE A 324 22.77 -2.70 0.62
N CYS A 325 22.60 -3.69 -0.27
CA CYS A 325 23.69 -4.48 -0.84
C CYS A 325 24.92 -3.61 -1.19
N SER A 326 26.09 -4.00 -0.72
CA SER A 326 27.37 -3.33 -0.91
C SER A 326 27.51 -1.87 -0.44
N GLU A 327 26.55 -1.35 0.35
CA GLU A 327 26.64 -0.01 0.94
C GLU A 327 27.90 0.11 1.81
N THR A 328 28.78 1.04 1.49
CA THR A 328 29.99 1.35 2.28
C THR A 328 29.66 2.24 3.47
N GLU A 329 30.62 2.43 4.38
CA GLU A 329 30.46 3.33 5.51
C GLU A 329 30.31 4.80 5.07
N LYS A 330 31.07 5.21 4.07
CA LYS A 330 30.98 6.56 3.50
C LYS A 330 29.57 6.82 2.94
N GLU A 331 28.99 5.85 2.23
CA GLU A 331 27.67 5.98 1.65
C GLU A 331 26.55 5.99 2.69
N HIS A 332 26.76 5.28 3.82
CA HIS A 332 25.89 5.42 4.97
C HIS A 332 25.96 6.82 5.57
N GLN A 333 27.16 7.41 5.69
CA GLN A 333 27.32 8.80 6.15
C GLN A 333 26.67 9.82 5.20
N ASP A 334 26.65 9.55 3.89
CA ASP A 334 25.91 10.40 2.94
C ASP A 334 24.41 10.37 3.23
N THR A 335 23.87 9.27 3.73
CA THR A 335 22.46 9.20 4.16
C THR A 335 22.19 10.03 5.42
N LEU A 336 23.09 9.98 6.40
CA LEU A 336 22.99 10.81 7.61
C LEU A 336 23.09 12.30 7.27
N SER A 337 24.01 12.68 6.39
CA SER A 337 24.16 14.08 5.95
C SER A 337 22.96 14.58 5.14
N LEU A 338 22.30 13.70 4.35
CA LEU A 338 21.05 14.08 3.69
C LEU A 338 19.96 14.45 4.72
N MET A 339 19.88 13.71 5.82
CA MET A 339 18.92 13.99 6.88
C MET A 339 19.21 15.35 7.55
N ASP A 340 20.50 15.72 7.73
CA ASP A 340 20.90 17.04 8.23
C ASP A 340 20.49 18.18 7.30
N GLU A 341 20.61 17.97 5.98
CA GLU A 341 20.29 19.01 4.99
C GLU A 341 18.79 19.24 4.84
N VAL A 342 18.00 18.14 4.82
CA VAL A 342 16.55 18.24 4.56
C VAL A 342 15.77 18.62 5.81
N ILE A 343 16.18 18.13 6.99
CA ILE A 343 15.50 18.32 8.29
C ILE A 343 14.06 17.79 8.19
N TYR A 344 13.93 16.46 8.14
CA TYR A 344 12.62 15.81 8.06
C TYR A 344 11.83 15.94 9.36
N ASP A 345 10.52 16.14 9.28
CA ASP A 345 9.64 16.14 10.46
C ASP A 345 9.58 14.76 11.13
N TYR A 346 9.61 13.71 10.32
CA TYR A 346 9.80 12.33 10.77
C TYR A 346 10.19 11.41 9.61
N SER A 347 10.70 10.21 9.93
CA SER A 347 11.04 9.21 8.92
C SER A 347 10.71 7.81 9.38
N TYR A 348 10.37 6.94 8.43
CA TYR A 348 10.30 5.51 8.68
C TYR A 348 11.61 4.86 8.25
N MET A 349 12.25 4.15 9.15
CA MET A 349 13.60 3.66 8.98
C MET A 349 13.64 2.14 9.12
N PHE A 350 14.32 1.51 8.19
CA PHE A 350 14.43 0.06 8.11
C PHE A 350 15.87 -0.32 7.76
N TYR A 351 16.32 -1.50 8.19
CA TYR A 351 17.47 -2.10 7.55
C TYR A 351 17.04 -2.94 6.34
N TYR A 352 17.91 -3.05 5.36
CA TYR A 352 17.64 -3.87 4.18
C TYR A 352 17.43 -5.33 4.58
N SER A 353 16.32 -5.88 4.10
CA SER A 353 15.98 -7.29 4.23
C SER A 353 15.65 -7.83 2.84
N GLU A 354 16.46 -8.75 2.36
CA GLU A 354 16.26 -9.36 1.06
C GLU A 354 14.86 -9.98 0.92
N ARG A 355 14.25 -9.75 -0.22
CA ARG A 355 12.93 -10.30 -0.56
C ARG A 355 13.01 -11.19 -1.78
N PRO A 356 12.61 -12.46 -1.68
CA PRO A 356 12.59 -13.37 -2.82
C PRO A 356 11.80 -12.80 -4.01
N GLY A 357 12.37 -12.95 -5.20
CA GLY A 357 11.77 -12.51 -6.45
C GLY A 357 12.01 -11.06 -6.84
N THR A 358 12.59 -10.22 -5.95
CA THR A 358 12.93 -8.83 -6.27
C THR A 358 14.14 -8.73 -7.21
N LEU A 359 14.27 -7.56 -7.86
CA LEU A 359 15.43 -7.30 -8.71
C LEU A 359 16.74 -7.26 -7.92
N ALA A 360 16.71 -6.74 -6.69
CA ALA A 360 17.88 -6.70 -5.82
C ALA A 360 18.38 -8.11 -5.50
N GLN A 361 17.49 -9.01 -5.10
CA GLN A 361 17.82 -10.40 -4.80
C GLN A 361 18.42 -11.14 -6.02
N LYS A 362 17.99 -10.79 -7.24
CA LYS A 362 18.49 -11.42 -8.47
C LYS A 362 19.83 -10.84 -8.94
N LYS A 363 20.15 -9.59 -8.59
CA LYS A 363 21.28 -8.84 -9.16
C LYS A 363 22.44 -8.61 -8.21
N TYR A 364 22.18 -8.62 -6.91
CA TYR A 364 23.14 -8.20 -5.91
C TYR A 364 23.23 -9.20 -4.77
N ASP A 365 24.45 -9.43 -4.27
CA ASP A 365 24.66 -10.20 -3.05
C ASP A 365 24.39 -9.33 -1.82
N ASP A 366 23.63 -9.84 -0.87
CA ASP A 366 23.42 -9.20 0.43
C ASP A 366 24.63 -9.43 1.33
N ASN A 367 25.72 -8.72 1.08
CA ASN A 367 27.03 -8.87 1.71
C ASN A 367 27.21 -8.03 2.99
N ILE A 368 26.18 -7.30 3.42
CA ILE A 368 26.24 -6.50 4.65
C ILE A 368 25.72 -7.33 5.84
N THR A 369 26.60 -7.49 6.86
CA THR A 369 26.22 -8.28 8.03
C THR A 369 25.01 -7.67 8.77
N LEU A 370 24.18 -8.53 9.38
CA LEU A 370 23.03 -8.07 10.16
C LEU A 370 23.46 -7.14 11.32
N LYS A 371 24.63 -7.35 11.90
CA LYS A 371 25.21 -6.48 12.95
C LYS A 371 25.45 -5.06 12.40
N THR A 372 26.05 -4.94 11.22
CA THR A 372 26.31 -3.66 10.55
C THR A 372 24.97 -2.97 10.18
N LYS A 373 24.03 -3.70 9.59
CA LYS A 373 22.70 -3.17 9.25
C LYS A 373 21.97 -2.61 10.47
N LYS A 374 21.96 -3.33 11.60
CA LYS A 374 21.33 -2.87 12.84
C LYS A 374 22.03 -1.65 13.43
N ARG A 375 23.37 -1.60 13.40
CA ARG A 375 24.13 -0.42 13.85
C ARG A 375 23.75 0.81 13.02
N ARG A 376 23.83 0.70 11.68
CA ARG A 376 23.47 1.80 10.77
C ARG A 376 22.01 2.25 10.95
N LEU A 377 21.08 1.30 11.12
CA LEU A 377 19.70 1.64 11.43
C LEU A 377 19.59 2.42 12.74
N SER A 378 20.32 2.00 13.79
CA SER A 378 20.32 2.72 15.07
C SER A 378 20.87 4.15 14.92
N GLU A 379 21.90 4.35 14.09
CA GLU A 379 22.46 5.68 13.80
C GLU A 379 21.44 6.57 13.08
N ILE A 380 20.71 6.04 12.09
CA ILE A 380 19.63 6.76 11.39
C ILE A 380 18.48 7.12 12.37
N ILE A 381 18.12 6.21 13.29
CA ILE A 381 17.04 6.45 14.27
C ILE A 381 17.43 7.53 15.29
N ASN A 382 18.71 7.60 15.65
CA ASN A 382 19.20 8.58 16.62
C ASN A 382 19.47 9.96 16.01
N LYS A 383 19.42 10.05 14.68
CA LYS A 383 19.58 11.28 13.91
C LYS A 383 18.30 12.10 13.87
#